data_a0424d7529755b546baf91a88f0b9fe1
#
_entry.id   a0424d7529755b546baf91a88f0b9fe1
#
_cell.length_a   1.000
_cell.length_b   1.000
_cell.length_c   1.000
_cell.angle_alpha   90.00
_cell.angle_beta   90.00
_cell.angle_gamma   90.00
#
_symmetry.space_group_name_H-M   'P 1'
#
loop_
_entity.id
_entity.type
_entity.pdbx_description
1 polymer ?
#
loop_
_entity_poly.entity_id
_entity_poly.type
_entity_poly.pdbx_seq_one_letter_code
_entity_poly.pdbx_strand_id
1 'polypeptide(L)'
;REAIDILEVSGCEKQAEACNVRTNSVNMFEALMLIKKIIKAPRIQLHMFGLYMTLQDKGFKITPEANLRGMMLAATVAASKAGTGNINKKENLLWAHGEQVSDVGLKELSDLANHLHKPELTETGITEVDGFDLIALPTILVEKPLTLVGMGDTISSLSLIGSR
;
A
#
# COMPACT_ATOMS: atom_id res chain seq x y z
N ARG A 1 -3.86 11.70 0.58
CA ARG A 1 -4.01 13.02 1.22
C ARG A 1 -3.80 12.91 2.74
N GLU A 2 -4.43 11.98 3.44
CA GLU A 2 -4.38 11.85 4.92
C GLU A 2 -2.94 11.78 5.47
N ALA A 3 -2.03 11.06 4.80
CA ALA A 3 -0.63 10.99 5.22
C ALA A 3 0.05 12.36 5.19
N ILE A 4 -0.25 13.18 4.18
CA ILE A 4 0.29 14.53 4.05
C ILE A 4 -0.27 15.43 5.14
N ASP A 5 -1.58 15.35 5.40
CA ASP A 5 -2.24 16.13 6.46
C ASP A 5 -1.65 15.80 7.86
N ILE A 6 -1.35 14.51 8.13
CA ILE A 6 -0.67 14.11 9.37
C ILE A 6 0.72 14.75 9.47
N LEU A 7 1.49 14.78 8.39
CA LEU A 7 2.81 15.41 8.38
C LEU A 7 2.74 16.92 8.63
N GLU A 8 1.80 17.61 7.98
CA GLU A 8 1.57 19.05 8.14
C GLU A 8 1.25 19.40 9.61
N VAL A 9 0.28 18.73 10.22
CA VAL A 9 -0.10 18.99 11.63
C VAL A 9 0.95 18.54 12.64
N SER A 10 1.90 17.69 12.23
CA SER A 10 2.99 17.20 13.08
C SER A 10 4.29 18.01 12.93
N GLY A 11 4.29 19.10 12.16
CA GLY A 11 5.47 19.94 11.95
C GLY A 11 6.51 19.35 10.98
N CYS A 12 6.13 18.35 10.18
CA CYS A 12 6.97 17.73 9.15
C CYS A 12 6.73 18.35 7.76
N GLU A 13 6.67 19.67 7.69
CA GLU A 13 6.26 20.44 6.50
C GLU A 13 7.11 20.13 5.27
N LYS A 14 8.44 19.96 5.43
CA LYS A 14 9.34 19.64 4.30
C LYS A 14 8.96 18.32 3.62
N GLN A 15 8.62 17.29 4.40
CA GLN A 15 8.21 16.02 3.84
C GLN A 15 6.80 16.08 3.25
N ALA A 16 5.90 16.82 3.88
CA ALA A 16 4.57 17.09 3.35
C ALA A 16 4.66 17.79 1.97
N GLU A 17 5.51 18.81 1.85
CA GLU A 17 5.77 19.52 0.60
C GLU A 17 6.37 18.58 -0.47
N ALA A 18 7.38 17.78 -0.12
CA ALA A 18 7.96 16.81 -1.05
C ALA A 18 6.90 15.82 -1.61
N CYS A 19 5.99 15.34 -0.76
CA CYS A 19 4.88 14.48 -1.17
C CYS A 19 3.86 15.21 -2.05
N ASN A 20 3.59 16.49 -1.78
CA ASN A 20 2.68 17.32 -2.57
C ASN A 20 3.26 17.63 -3.96
N VAL A 21 4.57 17.94 -4.04
CA VAL A 21 5.26 18.22 -5.31
C VAL A 21 5.37 16.96 -6.16
N ARG A 22 5.69 15.83 -5.55
CA ARG A 22 5.82 14.56 -6.24
C ARG A 22 5.37 13.40 -5.36
N THR A 23 4.17 12.91 -5.61
CA THR A 23 3.63 11.70 -4.99
C THR A 23 4.23 10.47 -5.68
N ASN A 24 5.34 9.95 -5.13
CA ASN A 24 6.00 8.73 -5.59
C ASN A 24 6.32 7.82 -4.39
N SER A 25 6.73 6.58 -4.66
CA SER A 25 6.99 5.58 -3.61
C SER A 25 8.08 6.00 -2.62
N VAL A 26 9.13 6.68 -3.06
CA VAL A 26 10.23 7.14 -2.21
C VAL A 26 9.74 8.19 -1.21
N ASN A 27 9.13 9.29 -1.70
CA ASN A 27 8.62 10.35 -0.84
C ASN A 27 7.55 9.83 0.13
N MET A 28 6.68 8.93 -0.34
CA MET A 28 5.63 8.35 0.48
C MET A 28 6.15 7.33 1.48
N PHE A 29 7.24 6.61 1.17
CA PHE A 29 7.94 5.76 2.13
C PHE A 29 8.59 6.58 3.26
N GLU A 30 9.28 7.67 2.92
CA GLU A 30 9.86 8.57 3.93
C GLU A 30 8.77 9.20 4.81
N ALA A 31 7.64 9.59 4.21
CA ALA A 31 6.45 10.02 4.94
C ALA A 31 5.95 8.95 5.91
N LEU A 32 5.85 7.70 5.43
CA LEU A 32 5.39 6.57 6.23
C LEU A 32 6.33 6.29 7.42
N MET A 33 7.65 6.41 7.22
CA MET A 33 8.66 6.29 8.28
C MET A 33 8.51 7.37 9.36
N LEU A 34 8.27 8.63 8.96
CA LEU A 34 8.00 9.72 9.92
C LEU A 34 6.69 9.51 10.68
N ILE A 35 5.62 9.18 9.97
CA ILE A 35 4.31 8.90 10.57
C ILE A 35 4.41 7.75 11.57
N LYS A 36 5.16 6.68 11.22
CA LYS A 36 5.39 5.53 12.10
C LYS A 36 6.04 5.95 13.43
N LYS A 37 7.02 6.86 13.38
CA LYS A 37 7.70 7.42 14.57
C LYS A 37 6.77 8.30 15.42
N ILE A 38 5.88 9.07 14.78
CA ILE A 38 4.94 9.98 15.45
C ILE A 38 3.81 9.20 16.15
N ILE A 39 3.14 8.33 15.40
CA ILE A 39 1.94 7.63 15.87
C ILE A 39 2.28 6.46 16.80
N LYS A 40 3.48 5.86 16.67
CA LYS A 40 3.92 4.68 17.44
C LYS A 40 2.97 3.47 17.32
N ALA A 41 2.17 3.40 16.27
CA ALA A 41 1.34 2.24 16.00
C ALA A 41 2.22 1.04 15.59
N PRO A 42 1.92 -0.19 16.05
CA PRO A 42 2.74 -1.36 15.72
C PRO A 42 2.74 -1.71 14.23
N ARG A 43 1.72 -1.26 13.49
CA ARG A 43 1.58 -1.42 12.04
C ARG A 43 0.90 -0.19 11.45
N ILE A 44 1.46 0.32 10.36
CA ILE A 44 0.85 1.39 9.55
C ILE A 44 0.82 0.94 8.10
N GLN A 45 -0.29 1.13 7.43
CA GLN A 45 -0.45 0.83 6.01
C GLN A 45 -0.81 2.10 5.25
N LEU A 46 -0.16 2.30 4.11
CA LEU A 46 -0.38 3.41 3.20
C LEU A 46 -0.80 2.88 1.83
N HIS A 47 -1.82 3.51 1.27
CA HIS A 47 -2.29 3.23 -0.08
C HIS A 47 -1.98 4.44 -0.97
N MET A 48 -1.24 4.22 -2.03
CA MET A 48 -1.01 5.20 -3.07
C MET A 48 -1.41 4.64 -4.43
N PHE A 49 -1.45 5.50 -5.44
CA PHE A 49 -1.77 5.09 -6.79
C PHE A 49 -0.75 4.07 -7.29
N GLY A 50 -1.20 2.86 -7.56
CA GLY A 50 -0.39 1.77 -8.10
C GLY A 50 0.41 0.95 -7.07
N LEU A 51 0.61 1.42 -5.83
CA LEU A 51 1.41 0.73 -4.83
C LEU A 51 0.79 0.82 -3.43
N TYR A 52 0.77 -0.29 -2.70
CA TYR A 52 0.48 -0.33 -1.27
C TYR A 52 1.76 -0.60 -0.49
N MET A 53 1.93 0.08 0.64
CA MET A 53 3.06 -0.11 1.55
C MET A 53 2.58 -0.32 2.97
N THR A 54 3.24 -1.21 3.70
CA THR A 54 3.02 -1.39 5.13
C THR A 54 4.36 -1.39 5.85
N LEU A 55 4.46 -0.64 6.94
CA LEU A 55 5.52 -0.77 7.94
C LEU A 55 4.95 -1.41 9.20
N GLN A 56 5.61 -2.45 9.70
CA GLN A 56 5.26 -3.09 10.97
C GLN A 56 6.48 -3.32 11.85
N ASP A 57 6.24 -3.34 13.15
CA ASP A 57 7.27 -3.66 14.14
C ASP A 57 7.77 -5.09 13.97
N LYS A 58 9.06 -5.33 14.20
CA LYS A 58 9.60 -6.68 14.28
C LYS A 58 8.88 -7.48 15.36
N GLY A 59 8.52 -8.72 15.01
CA GLY A 59 7.75 -9.57 15.91
C GLY A 59 6.28 -9.19 16.08
N PHE A 60 5.74 -8.34 15.20
CA PHE A 60 4.30 -8.10 15.18
C PHE A 60 3.56 -9.43 14.98
N LYS A 61 2.40 -9.59 15.63
CA LYS A 61 1.62 -10.85 15.66
C LYS A 61 1.21 -11.41 14.28
N ILE A 62 1.19 -10.57 13.26
CA ILE A 62 0.95 -10.95 11.87
C ILE A 62 2.31 -10.94 11.17
N THR A 63 2.72 -12.06 10.57
CA THR A 63 4.00 -12.12 9.85
C THR A 63 3.97 -11.26 8.58
N PRO A 64 5.13 -10.81 8.08
CA PRO A 64 5.20 -10.04 6.82
C PRO A 64 4.53 -10.76 5.65
N GLU A 65 4.70 -12.07 5.53
CA GLU A 65 4.11 -12.88 4.46
C GLU A 65 2.58 -12.97 4.59
N ALA A 66 2.07 -13.11 5.83
CA ALA A 66 0.64 -13.09 6.07
C ALA A 66 0.04 -11.71 5.76
N ASN A 67 0.76 -10.63 6.11
CA ASN A 67 0.37 -9.27 5.76
C ASN A 67 0.36 -9.07 4.24
N LEU A 68 1.39 -9.53 3.52
CA LEU A 68 1.44 -9.47 2.06
C LEU A 68 0.24 -10.19 1.43
N ARG A 69 -0.11 -11.41 1.89
CA ARG A 69 -1.30 -12.12 1.41
C ARG A 69 -2.59 -11.33 1.66
N GLY A 70 -2.72 -10.70 2.82
CA GLY A 70 -3.85 -9.82 3.13
C GLY A 70 -3.93 -8.61 2.19
N MET A 71 -2.80 -8.00 1.88
CA MET A 71 -2.72 -6.89 0.92
C MET A 71 -3.07 -7.34 -0.51
N MET A 72 -2.65 -8.54 -0.93
CA MET A 72 -3.01 -9.13 -2.23
C MET A 72 -4.52 -9.35 -2.34
N LEU A 73 -5.15 -9.93 -1.32
CA LEU A 73 -6.61 -10.07 -1.25
C LEU A 73 -7.30 -8.71 -1.36
N ALA A 74 -6.84 -7.74 -0.58
CA ALA A 74 -7.42 -6.40 -0.59
C ALA A 74 -7.29 -5.71 -1.95
N ALA A 75 -6.13 -5.80 -2.59
CA ALA A 75 -5.90 -5.22 -3.93
C ALA A 75 -6.81 -5.87 -4.99
N THR A 76 -6.93 -7.20 -4.96
CA THR A 76 -7.79 -7.94 -5.89
C THR A 76 -9.27 -7.56 -5.72
N VAL A 77 -9.77 -7.54 -4.49
CA VAL A 77 -11.18 -7.19 -4.22
C VAL A 77 -11.45 -5.71 -4.51
N ALA A 78 -10.50 -4.84 -4.20
CA ALA A 78 -10.62 -3.42 -4.52
C ALA A 78 -10.71 -3.18 -6.04
N ALA A 79 -9.83 -3.83 -6.83
CA ALA A 79 -9.88 -3.76 -8.29
C ALA A 79 -11.21 -4.31 -8.83
N SER A 80 -11.67 -5.45 -8.30
CA SER A 80 -12.97 -6.04 -8.67
C SER A 80 -14.13 -5.08 -8.38
N LYS A 81 -14.13 -4.45 -7.21
CA LYS A 81 -15.14 -3.43 -6.86
C LYS A 81 -15.08 -2.22 -7.80
N ALA A 82 -13.87 -1.74 -8.10
CA ALA A 82 -13.69 -0.63 -9.02
C ALA A 82 -14.21 -0.97 -10.43
N GLY A 83 -13.87 -2.15 -10.95
CA GLY A 83 -14.24 -2.57 -12.30
C GLY A 83 -15.72 -2.96 -12.48
N THR A 84 -16.35 -3.50 -11.44
CA THR A 84 -17.75 -4.00 -11.51
C THR A 84 -18.78 -3.13 -10.81
N GLY A 85 -18.32 -2.11 -10.05
CA GLY A 85 -19.19 -1.21 -9.26
C GLY A 85 -19.62 -1.76 -7.91
N ASN A 86 -19.55 -3.08 -7.69
CA ASN A 86 -19.89 -3.74 -6.42
C ASN A 86 -19.23 -5.13 -6.32
N ILE A 87 -19.30 -5.74 -5.14
CA ILE A 87 -18.75 -7.09 -4.85
C ILE A 87 -19.81 -8.03 -4.25
N ASN A 88 -21.07 -7.84 -4.63
CA ASN A 88 -22.19 -8.59 -4.05
C ASN A 88 -22.35 -10.01 -4.64
N LYS A 89 -21.67 -10.29 -5.76
CA LYS A 89 -21.71 -11.58 -6.44
C LYS A 89 -20.31 -12.15 -6.58
N LYS A 90 -20.22 -13.48 -6.63
CA LYS A 90 -18.96 -14.20 -6.80
C LYS A 90 -18.23 -13.80 -8.10
N GLU A 91 -18.98 -13.64 -9.18
CA GLU A 91 -18.47 -13.24 -10.49
C GLU A 91 -17.77 -11.87 -10.41
N ASN A 92 -18.35 -10.93 -9.65
CA ASN A 92 -17.76 -9.62 -9.43
C ASN A 92 -16.46 -9.70 -8.64
N LEU A 93 -16.38 -10.57 -7.63
CA LEU A 93 -15.15 -10.78 -6.85
C LEU A 93 -14.02 -11.39 -7.68
N LEU A 94 -14.35 -12.21 -8.67
CA LEU A 94 -13.38 -12.87 -9.53
C LEU A 94 -12.93 -12.03 -10.72
N TRP A 95 -13.54 -10.87 -10.95
CA TRP A 95 -13.28 -10.01 -12.11
C TRP A 95 -11.78 -9.66 -12.24
N ALA A 96 -11.14 -9.29 -11.15
CA ALA A 96 -9.73 -8.86 -11.15
C ALA A 96 -8.73 -9.99 -11.41
N HIS A 97 -9.14 -11.27 -11.43
CA HIS A 97 -8.26 -12.38 -11.79
C HIS A 97 -7.82 -12.35 -13.26
N GLY A 98 -8.54 -11.63 -14.13
CA GLY A 98 -8.19 -11.42 -15.53
C GLY A 98 -7.35 -10.16 -15.77
N GLU A 99 -7.14 -9.33 -14.74
CA GLU A 99 -6.47 -8.05 -14.86
C GLU A 99 -4.97 -8.14 -14.54
N GLN A 100 -4.19 -7.29 -15.17
CA GLN A 100 -2.75 -7.24 -14.94
C GLN A 100 -2.40 -6.27 -13.82
N VAL A 101 -1.28 -6.55 -13.15
CA VAL A 101 -0.67 -5.62 -12.21
C VAL A 101 -0.17 -4.38 -12.98
N SER A 102 -0.36 -3.22 -12.39
CA SER A 102 -0.05 -1.93 -12.99
C SER A 102 1.45 -1.74 -13.26
N ASP A 103 1.84 -1.34 -14.47
CA ASP A 103 3.21 -0.95 -14.80
C ASP A 103 3.70 0.21 -13.93
N VAL A 104 2.80 1.15 -13.58
CA VAL A 104 3.09 2.24 -12.64
C VAL A 104 3.49 1.67 -11.28
N GLY A 105 2.73 0.71 -10.76
CA GLY A 105 3.03 0.07 -9.48
C GLY A 105 4.33 -0.73 -9.50
N LEU A 106 4.60 -1.45 -10.57
CA LEU A 106 5.87 -2.18 -10.76
C LEU A 106 7.06 -1.22 -10.80
N LYS A 107 6.92 -0.09 -11.50
CA LYS A 107 7.95 0.94 -11.54
C LYS A 107 8.17 1.57 -10.17
N GLU A 108 7.13 1.93 -9.47
CA GLU A 108 7.21 2.52 -8.12
C GLU A 108 7.87 1.56 -7.12
N LEU A 109 7.57 0.25 -7.21
CA LEU A 109 8.24 -0.77 -6.40
C LEU A 109 9.74 -0.86 -6.71
N SER A 110 10.10 -0.84 -8.00
CA SER A 110 11.50 -0.86 -8.44
C SER A 110 12.25 0.39 -8.00
N ASP A 111 11.66 1.58 -8.15
CA ASP A 111 12.25 2.85 -7.73
C ASP A 111 12.51 2.85 -6.22
N LEU A 112 11.56 2.34 -5.41
CA LEU A 112 11.71 2.20 -3.97
C LEU A 112 12.81 1.21 -3.59
N ALA A 113 12.85 0.03 -4.22
CA ALA A 113 13.88 -0.97 -3.98
C ALA A 113 15.29 -0.45 -4.29
N ASN A 114 15.44 0.29 -5.39
CA ASN A 114 16.70 0.93 -5.76
C ASN A 114 17.13 2.00 -4.75
N HIS A 115 16.19 2.86 -4.32
CA HIS A 115 16.44 3.89 -3.31
C HIS A 115 16.92 3.30 -1.98
N LEU A 116 16.31 2.20 -1.56
CA LEU A 116 16.65 1.51 -0.31
C LEU A 116 17.87 0.58 -0.44
N HIS A 117 18.37 0.34 -1.64
CA HIS A 117 19.39 -0.68 -1.93
C HIS A 117 18.96 -2.09 -1.47
N LYS A 118 17.67 -2.44 -1.71
CA LYS A 118 17.00 -3.66 -1.27
C LYS A 118 16.35 -4.39 -2.45
N PRO A 119 17.15 -5.05 -3.32
CA PRO A 119 16.61 -5.73 -4.51
C PRO A 119 15.59 -6.82 -4.17
N GLU A 120 15.71 -7.47 -3.01
CA GLU A 120 14.77 -8.48 -2.53
C GLU A 120 13.34 -7.95 -2.41
N LEU A 121 13.14 -6.63 -2.27
CA LEU A 121 11.81 -6.02 -2.23
C LEU A 121 11.04 -6.21 -3.54
N THR A 122 11.72 -6.20 -4.69
CA THR A 122 11.09 -6.45 -5.99
C THR A 122 10.77 -7.93 -6.21
N GLU A 123 11.51 -8.83 -5.58
CA GLU A 123 11.35 -10.28 -5.74
C GLU A 123 10.26 -10.84 -4.82
N THR A 124 10.23 -10.37 -3.58
CA THR A 124 9.38 -10.95 -2.53
C THR A 124 8.27 -10.02 -2.04
N GLY A 125 8.37 -8.72 -2.34
CA GLY A 125 7.49 -7.69 -1.75
C GLY A 125 7.79 -7.39 -0.28
N ILE A 126 8.88 -7.95 0.29
CA ILE A 126 9.21 -7.84 1.73
C ILE A 126 10.69 -7.54 1.90
N THR A 127 11.01 -6.60 2.78
CA THR A 127 12.38 -6.35 3.22
C THR A 127 12.40 -5.75 4.62
N GLU A 128 13.59 -5.60 5.20
CA GLU A 128 13.80 -4.91 6.47
C GLU A 128 14.44 -3.54 6.25
N VAL A 129 13.87 -2.51 6.90
CA VAL A 129 14.40 -1.14 6.87
C VAL A 129 14.31 -0.53 8.27
N ASP A 130 15.43 -0.03 8.79
CA ASP A 130 15.52 0.68 10.09
C ASP A 130 14.85 -0.08 11.26
N GLY A 131 14.93 -1.40 11.26
CA GLY A 131 14.36 -2.24 12.32
C GLY A 131 12.87 -2.54 12.19
N PHE A 132 12.24 -2.16 11.07
CA PHE A 132 10.87 -2.49 10.71
C PHE A 132 10.83 -3.48 9.55
N ASP A 133 9.75 -4.26 9.47
CA ASP A 133 9.41 -4.97 8.25
C ASP A 133 8.67 -4.02 7.30
N LEU A 134 9.20 -3.84 6.11
CA LEU A 134 8.56 -3.15 4.99
C LEU A 134 7.93 -4.18 4.06
N ILE A 135 6.64 -4.06 3.82
CA ILE A 135 5.90 -4.85 2.85
C ILE A 135 5.39 -3.88 1.77
N ALA A 136 5.68 -4.14 0.50
CA ALA A 136 5.24 -3.33 -0.62
C ALA A 136 4.63 -4.21 -1.72
N LEU A 137 3.47 -3.81 -2.22
CA LEU A 137 2.70 -4.57 -3.20
C LEU A 137 2.23 -3.65 -4.33
N PRO A 138 2.67 -3.88 -5.59
CA PRO A 138 2.05 -3.22 -6.74
C PRO A 138 0.61 -3.70 -6.91
N THR A 139 -0.28 -2.78 -7.31
CA THR A 139 -1.72 -3.04 -7.35
C THR A 139 -2.25 -3.13 -8.78
N ILE A 140 -3.46 -3.62 -8.92
CA ILE A 140 -4.20 -3.63 -10.17
C ILE A 140 -4.86 -2.25 -10.33
N LEU A 141 -4.56 -1.54 -11.42
CA LEU A 141 -5.21 -0.27 -11.76
C LEU A 141 -6.30 -0.51 -12.80
N VAL A 142 -7.49 -0.08 -12.45
CA VAL A 142 -8.65 -0.14 -13.34
C VAL A 142 -8.74 1.18 -14.12
N GLU A 143 -8.55 1.14 -15.44
CA GLU A 143 -8.51 2.34 -16.28
C GLU A 143 -9.80 3.16 -16.22
N LYS A 144 -10.96 2.48 -16.20
CA LYS A 144 -12.27 3.10 -16.16
C LYS A 144 -13.09 2.57 -15.00
N PRO A 145 -12.79 3.02 -13.77
CA PRO A 145 -13.50 2.52 -12.60
C PRO A 145 -14.96 2.97 -12.60
N LEU A 146 -15.86 2.05 -12.29
CA LEU A 146 -17.27 2.34 -12.08
C LEU A 146 -17.54 2.98 -10.72
N THR A 147 -16.67 2.71 -9.73
CA THR A 147 -16.74 3.33 -8.41
C THR A 147 -15.37 3.42 -7.76
N LEU A 148 -15.14 4.49 -7.01
CA LEU A 148 -14.01 4.65 -6.10
C LEU A 148 -14.46 4.89 -4.65
N VAL A 149 -15.77 4.91 -4.41
CA VAL A 149 -16.33 5.17 -3.08
C VAL A 149 -16.02 4.02 -2.12
N GLY A 150 -15.50 4.34 -0.94
CA GLY A 150 -15.16 3.40 0.11
C GLY A 150 -14.02 2.44 -0.26
N MET A 151 -13.14 2.82 -1.18
CA MET A 151 -12.00 1.99 -1.56
C MET A 151 -10.98 1.86 -0.43
N GLY A 152 -10.67 2.96 0.26
CA GLY A 152 -9.77 2.96 1.42
C GLY A 152 -10.24 2.01 2.51
N ASP A 153 -11.53 2.07 2.87
CA ASP A 153 -12.14 1.19 3.89
C ASP A 153 -12.11 -0.28 3.43
N THR A 154 -12.41 -0.54 2.16
CA THR A 154 -12.35 -1.88 1.58
C THR A 154 -10.92 -2.45 1.68
N ILE A 155 -9.92 -1.68 1.27
CA ILE A 155 -8.51 -2.10 1.29
C ILE A 155 -8.04 -2.34 2.72
N SER A 156 -8.27 -1.40 3.63
CA SER A 156 -7.82 -1.49 5.03
C SER A 156 -8.44 -2.69 5.75
N SER A 157 -9.75 -2.89 5.61
CA SER A 157 -10.47 -3.98 6.25
C SER A 157 -10.03 -5.34 5.72
N LEU A 158 -9.95 -5.50 4.39
CA LEU A 158 -9.60 -6.78 3.77
C LEU A 158 -8.13 -7.14 3.95
N SER A 159 -7.21 -6.16 3.95
CA SER A 159 -5.80 -6.41 4.28
C SER A 159 -5.67 -7.03 5.67
N LEU A 160 -6.43 -6.53 6.65
CA LEU A 160 -6.38 -7.04 8.02
C LEU A 160 -7.04 -8.40 8.17
N ILE A 161 -8.17 -8.64 7.50
CA ILE A 161 -8.88 -9.93 7.52
C ILE A 161 -8.07 -11.01 6.82
N GLY A 162 -7.54 -10.72 5.65
CA GLY A 162 -6.78 -11.66 4.82
C GLY A 162 -5.38 -12.00 5.36
N SER A 163 -4.90 -11.26 6.36
CA SER A 163 -3.62 -11.51 7.03
C SER A 163 -3.70 -12.41 8.28
N ARG A 164 -4.88 -12.93 8.59
CA ARG A 164 -5.14 -13.83 9.74
C ARG A 164 -4.91 -15.30 9.43
#